data_139d76e04fd9802604bad3dbdb050b1c
#
_entry.id   139d76e04fd9802604bad3dbdb050b1c
#
_cell.length_a   1.000
_cell.length_b   1.000
_cell.length_c   1.000
_cell.angle_alpha   90.00
_cell.angle_beta   90.00
_cell.angle_gamma   90.00
#
_symmetry.space_group_name_H-M   'P 1'
#
loop_
_entity.id
_entity.type
_entity.pdbx_description
1 polymer ?
#
loop_
_entity_poly.entity_id
_entity_poly.type
_entity_poly.pdbx_seq_one_letter_code
_entity_poly.pdbx_strand_id
1 'polypeptide(L)'
;WHPRLMHGAATTCNLDVYTYAAAQVKKAMEVTHRLGGENYVFWGGREGYQSIYNTDMKRELDHLGQFFHMAVDYAKEIGFTGQFLIEPKPKEPTKHQYDSDAAACLNFLRAYDLMDHFKLNIETNHATLAGHSMMHELEYAGMQGALGSIDANTGDLILGGDTDQFP
;
A
#
# COMPACT_ATOMS: atom_id res chain seq x y z
N TRP A 1 -5.83 1.86 12.79
CA TRP A 1 -4.69 1.83 13.74
C TRP A 1 -5.03 0.96 14.94
N HIS A 2 -4.46 -0.23 15.02
CA HIS A 2 -4.60 -1.08 16.20
C HIS A 2 -3.20 -1.48 16.68
N PRO A 3 -2.91 -1.47 18.00
CA PRO A 3 -1.57 -1.80 18.51
C PRO A 3 -1.05 -3.17 18.05
N ARG A 4 -1.93 -4.13 17.75
CA ARG A 4 -1.55 -5.43 17.20
C ARG A 4 -0.77 -5.36 15.90
N LEU A 5 -1.00 -4.32 15.10
CA LEU A 5 -0.44 -4.18 13.75
C LEU A 5 0.93 -3.49 13.75
N MET A 6 1.47 -3.15 14.91
CA MET A 6 2.72 -2.37 15.01
C MET A 6 3.95 -3.04 14.36
N HIS A 7 3.92 -4.35 14.19
CA HIS A 7 4.99 -5.14 13.53
C HIS A 7 4.51 -5.80 12.24
N GLY A 8 3.67 -5.11 11.49
CA GLY A 8 3.08 -5.59 10.27
C GLY A 8 1.67 -6.13 10.46
N ALA A 9 0.87 -6.00 9.43
CA ALA A 9 -0.46 -6.59 9.32
C ALA A 9 -0.40 -7.79 8.35
N ALA A 10 -0.23 -7.51 7.06
CA ALA A 10 -0.11 -8.51 6.02
C ALA A 10 1.29 -9.15 5.95
N THR A 11 2.32 -8.49 6.45
CA THR A 11 3.70 -9.00 6.47
C THR A 11 4.05 -9.76 7.76
N THR A 12 3.20 -9.70 8.78
CA THR A 12 3.47 -10.27 10.09
C THR A 12 3.73 -11.79 10.05
N CYS A 13 4.60 -12.27 10.95
CA CYS A 13 4.78 -13.71 11.20
C CYS A 13 3.78 -14.30 12.19
N ASN A 14 2.93 -13.46 12.82
CA ASN A 14 1.93 -13.90 13.77
C ASN A 14 0.60 -14.17 13.08
N LEU A 15 0.17 -15.43 13.07
CA LEU A 15 -1.05 -15.86 12.38
C LEU A 15 -2.32 -15.16 12.93
N ASP A 16 -2.41 -14.91 14.23
CA ASP A 16 -3.56 -14.24 14.83
C ASP A 16 -3.66 -12.77 14.38
N VAL A 17 -2.52 -12.11 14.22
CA VAL A 17 -2.46 -10.73 13.70
C VAL A 17 -2.80 -10.72 12.21
N TYR A 18 -2.26 -11.65 11.44
CA TYR A 18 -2.52 -11.78 10.01
C TYR A 18 -4.02 -12.01 9.73
N THR A 19 -4.63 -12.96 10.43
CA THR A 19 -6.07 -13.26 10.27
C THR A 19 -6.96 -12.11 10.74
N TYR A 20 -6.55 -11.40 11.80
CA TYR A 20 -7.26 -10.19 12.25
C TYR A 20 -7.20 -9.09 11.19
N ALA A 21 -6.04 -8.83 10.58
CA ALA A 21 -5.89 -7.87 9.51
C ALA A 21 -6.73 -8.26 8.27
N ALA A 22 -6.69 -9.54 7.89
CA ALA A 22 -7.52 -10.06 6.79
C ALA A 22 -9.02 -9.87 7.04
N ALA A 23 -9.49 -10.12 8.27
CA ALA A 23 -10.88 -9.90 8.64
C ALA A 23 -11.29 -8.42 8.56
N GLN A 24 -10.38 -7.49 8.93
CA GLN A 24 -10.62 -6.06 8.79
C GLN A 24 -10.73 -5.65 7.33
N VAL A 25 -9.79 -6.09 6.48
CA VAL A 25 -9.81 -5.79 5.03
C VAL A 25 -11.08 -6.38 4.40
N LYS A 26 -11.40 -7.64 4.69
CA LYS A 26 -12.64 -8.27 4.25
C LYS A 26 -13.86 -7.42 4.58
N LYS A 27 -13.98 -6.96 5.84
CA LYS A 27 -15.09 -6.12 6.28
C LYS A 27 -15.13 -4.76 5.60
N ALA A 28 -13.97 -4.14 5.42
CA ALA A 28 -13.87 -2.86 4.72
C ALA A 28 -14.27 -2.99 3.24
N MET A 29 -13.85 -4.06 2.56
CA MET A 29 -14.26 -4.35 1.17
C MET A 29 -15.78 -4.54 1.04
N GLU A 30 -16.41 -5.28 1.95
CA GLU A 30 -17.88 -5.43 1.98
C GLU A 30 -18.59 -4.06 2.10
N VAL A 31 -18.07 -3.18 2.95
CA VAL A 31 -18.62 -1.84 3.14
C VAL A 31 -18.41 -0.99 1.90
N THR A 32 -17.19 -1.02 1.32
CA THR A 32 -16.87 -0.31 0.07
C THR A 32 -17.81 -0.74 -1.05
N HIS A 33 -17.97 -2.06 -1.25
CA HIS A 33 -18.89 -2.60 -2.27
C HIS A 33 -20.35 -2.14 -2.03
N ARG A 34 -20.83 -2.27 -0.80
CA ARG A 34 -22.21 -1.87 -0.43
C ARG A 34 -22.49 -0.38 -0.64
N LEU A 35 -21.48 0.46 -0.44
CA LEU A 35 -21.61 1.92 -0.60
C LEU A 35 -21.33 2.39 -2.04
N GLY A 36 -21.02 1.49 -2.96
CA GLY A 36 -20.72 1.83 -4.35
C GLY A 36 -19.34 2.49 -4.53
N GLY A 37 -18.38 2.18 -3.67
CA GLY A 37 -17.01 2.68 -3.81
C GLY A 37 -16.36 2.18 -5.10
N GLU A 38 -15.71 3.09 -5.81
CA GLU A 38 -15.07 2.81 -7.10
C GLU A 38 -13.66 2.23 -6.95
N ASN A 39 -12.99 2.53 -5.85
CA ASN A 39 -11.64 2.10 -5.56
C ASN A 39 -11.52 1.55 -4.14
N TYR A 40 -10.49 0.73 -3.91
CA TYR A 40 -10.07 0.29 -2.58
C TYR A 40 -8.56 0.46 -2.47
N VAL A 41 -8.12 1.35 -1.57
CA VAL A 41 -6.71 1.69 -1.39
C VAL A 41 -6.10 0.84 -0.27
N PHE A 42 -4.96 0.23 -0.56
CA PHE A 42 -4.09 -0.39 0.43
C PHE A 42 -2.93 0.56 0.72
N TRP A 43 -2.81 0.98 1.97
CA TRP A 43 -1.70 1.76 2.47
C TRP A 43 -0.91 0.94 3.50
N GLY A 44 0.36 0.68 3.18
CA GLY A 44 1.22 -0.25 3.91
C GLY A 44 2.02 0.35 5.05
N GLY A 45 1.46 1.26 5.86
CA GLY A 45 2.21 2.01 6.88
C GLY A 45 2.98 1.17 7.90
N ARG A 46 2.62 -0.09 8.11
CA ARG A 46 3.33 -1.03 8.98
C ARG A 46 3.94 -2.22 8.22
N GLU A 47 3.81 -2.25 6.91
CA GLU A 47 4.38 -3.29 6.07
C GLU A 47 5.82 -2.92 5.68
N GLY A 48 6.76 -3.35 6.51
CA GLY A 48 8.17 -3.01 6.37
C GLY A 48 8.96 -3.34 7.63
N TYR A 49 10.13 -2.73 7.79
CA TYR A 49 11.02 -3.06 8.90
C TYR A 49 11.61 -1.83 9.59
N GLN A 50 11.99 -2.01 10.85
CA GLN A 50 12.76 -1.04 11.65
C GLN A 50 14.28 -1.31 11.52
N SER A 51 14.66 -2.58 11.38
CA SER A 51 16.03 -3.01 11.20
C SER A 51 16.08 -4.23 10.29
N ILE A 52 16.91 -4.17 9.24
CA ILE A 52 17.09 -5.28 8.30
C ILE A 52 17.75 -6.50 8.97
N TYR A 53 18.48 -6.30 10.07
CA TYR A 53 19.22 -7.37 10.74
C TYR A 53 18.34 -8.42 11.43
N ASN A 54 17.10 -8.11 11.72
CA ASN A 54 16.14 -9.02 12.35
C ASN A 54 14.88 -9.23 11.49
N THR A 55 15.00 -9.00 10.18
CA THR A 55 13.89 -9.06 9.23
C THR A 55 14.08 -10.21 8.26
N ASP A 56 13.07 -11.04 8.10
CA ASP A 56 12.97 -12.00 7.01
C ASP A 56 12.13 -11.40 5.88
N MET A 57 12.79 -10.55 5.08
CA MET A 57 12.14 -9.78 4.01
C MET A 57 11.39 -10.68 3.02
N LYS A 58 11.99 -11.83 2.66
CA LYS A 58 11.34 -12.73 1.71
C LYS A 58 10.02 -13.27 2.24
N ARG A 59 10.01 -13.78 3.47
CA ARG A 59 8.79 -14.27 4.11
C ARG A 59 7.73 -13.16 4.23
N GLU A 60 8.14 -11.96 4.62
CA GLU A 60 7.23 -10.84 4.79
C GLU A 60 6.58 -10.44 3.45
N LEU A 61 7.36 -10.38 2.38
CA LEU A 61 6.83 -10.11 1.04
C LEU A 61 5.97 -11.26 0.49
N ASP A 62 6.34 -12.53 0.76
CA ASP A 62 5.51 -13.69 0.41
C ASP A 62 4.13 -13.62 1.11
N HIS A 63 4.10 -13.24 2.39
CA HIS A 63 2.85 -13.06 3.13
C HIS A 63 2.01 -11.91 2.55
N LEU A 64 2.63 -10.79 2.19
CA LEU A 64 1.95 -9.65 1.57
C LEU A 64 1.36 -10.04 0.21
N GLY A 65 2.13 -10.76 -0.62
CA GLY A 65 1.64 -11.27 -1.91
C GLY A 65 0.44 -12.19 -1.74
N GLN A 66 0.51 -13.14 -0.80
CA GLN A 66 -0.61 -14.00 -0.47
C GLN A 66 -1.83 -13.22 0.02
N PHE A 67 -1.62 -12.22 0.85
CA PHE A 67 -2.69 -11.36 1.38
C PHE A 67 -3.44 -10.63 0.25
N PHE A 68 -2.71 -10.11 -0.73
CA PHE A 68 -3.31 -9.42 -1.87
C PHE A 68 -4.05 -10.38 -2.80
N HIS A 69 -3.54 -11.59 -3.02
CA HIS A 69 -4.29 -12.61 -3.75
C HIS A 69 -5.60 -12.97 -3.05
N MET A 70 -5.59 -13.14 -1.72
CA MET A 70 -6.83 -13.35 -0.96
C MET A 70 -7.82 -12.19 -1.11
N ALA A 71 -7.35 -10.96 -1.13
CA ALA A 71 -8.20 -9.80 -1.35
C ALA A 71 -8.82 -9.80 -2.76
N VAL A 72 -8.03 -10.12 -3.79
CA VAL A 72 -8.51 -10.27 -5.18
C VAL A 72 -9.58 -11.36 -5.30
N ASP A 73 -9.35 -12.52 -4.69
CA ASP A 73 -10.31 -13.63 -4.74
C ASP A 73 -11.59 -13.30 -3.98
N TYR A 74 -11.47 -12.63 -2.84
CA TYR A 74 -12.64 -12.18 -2.09
C TYR A 74 -13.44 -11.09 -2.82
N ALA A 75 -12.78 -10.19 -3.54
CA ALA A 75 -13.46 -9.22 -4.40
C ALA A 75 -14.37 -9.92 -5.44
N LYS A 76 -13.85 -10.96 -6.09
CA LYS A 76 -14.62 -11.79 -7.05
C LYS A 76 -15.82 -12.44 -6.35
N GLU A 77 -15.63 -13.00 -5.15
CA GLU A 77 -16.67 -13.66 -4.37
C GLU A 77 -17.84 -12.71 -4.04
N ILE A 78 -17.56 -11.48 -3.63
CA ILE A 78 -18.60 -10.49 -3.28
C ILE A 78 -19.10 -9.65 -4.45
N GLY A 79 -18.52 -9.83 -5.66
CA GLY A 79 -18.87 -9.05 -6.85
C GLY A 79 -18.34 -7.61 -6.82
N PHE A 80 -17.30 -7.32 -6.07
CA PHE A 80 -16.64 -6.01 -6.10
C PHE A 80 -15.81 -5.87 -7.38
N THR A 81 -16.15 -4.87 -8.20
CA THR A 81 -15.52 -4.59 -9.49
C THR A 81 -14.66 -3.32 -9.47
N GLY A 82 -14.50 -2.70 -8.32
CA GLY A 82 -13.67 -1.51 -8.14
C GLY A 82 -12.18 -1.81 -8.30
N GLN A 83 -11.40 -0.76 -8.56
CA GLN A 83 -9.95 -0.88 -8.73
C GLN A 83 -9.24 -0.99 -7.38
N PHE A 84 -8.39 -2.00 -7.21
CA PHE A 84 -7.43 -2.02 -6.12
C PHE A 84 -6.26 -1.08 -6.39
N LEU A 85 -5.88 -0.34 -5.37
CA LEU A 85 -4.78 0.61 -5.42
C LEU A 85 -3.79 0.34 -4.30
N ILE A 86 -2.49 0.47 -4.58
CA ILE A 86 -1.44 0.59 -3.57
C ILE A 86 -1.04 2.04 -3.51
N GLU A 87 -0.93 2.56 -2.29
CA GLU A 87 -0.44 3.91 -2.03
C GLU A 87 1.00 3.83 -1.51
N PRO A 88 1.99 4.15 -2.35
CA PRO A 88 3.40 4.13 -1.94
C PRO A 88 3.70 5.15 -0.86
N LYS A 89 4.50 4.74 0.12
CA LYS A 89 5.12 5.61 1.11
C LYS A 89 6.42 4.99 1.61
N PRO A 90 7.55 5.72 1.63
CA PRO A 90 8.85 5.10 1.96
C PRO A 90 9.05 4.81 3.45
N LYS A 91 8.42 5.59 4.32
CA LYS A 91 8.55 5.53 5.78
C LYS A 91 7.38 6.24 6.46
N GLU A 92 7.36 6.20 7.80
CA GLU A 92 6.31 6.75 8.65
C GLU A 92 4.96 6.00 8.51
N PRO A 93 4.66 5.14 9.50
CA PRO A 93 5.31 4.98 10.80
C PRO A 93 6.48 3.99 10.84
N THR A 94 6.66 3.17 9.83
CA THR A 94 7.78 2.22 9.74
C THR A 94 9.03 2.94 9.21
N LYS A 95 10.22 2.56 9.62
CA LYS A 95 11.46 3.18 9.13
C LYS A 95 11.70 2.94 7.65
N HIS A 96 11.33 1.76 7.16
CA HIS A 96 11.40 1.40 5.77
C HIS A 96 10.19 0.57 5.40
N GLN A 97 9.30 1.12 4.60
CA GLN A 97 8.15 0.41 4.03
C GLN A 97 8.56 -0.33 2.76
N TYR A 98 7.90 -1.47 2.47
CA TYR A 98 8.18 -2.24 1.27
C TYR A 98 7.66 -1.55 0.01
N ASP A 99 6.54 -0.87 0.12
CA ASP A 99 5.89 -0.06 -0.91
C ASP A 99 6.46 1.37 -0.96
N SER A 100 7.79 1.50 -0.99
CA SER A 100 8.51 2.75 -0.76
C SER A 100 8.30 3.82 -1.84
N ASP A 101 8.03 3.43 -3.06
CA ASP A 101 7.79 4.29 -4.23
C ASP A 101 7.07 3.51 -5.33
N ALA A 102 6.74 4.17 -6.45
CA ALA A 102 6.08 3.53 -7.58
C ALA A 102 6.90 2.35 -8.15
N ALA A 103 8.22 2.48 -8.22
CA ALA A 103 9.09 1.43 -8.75
C ALA A 103 9.07 0.18 -7.88
N ALA A 104 9.16 0.35 -6.55
CA ALA A 104 9.09 -0.76 -5.59
C ALA A 104 7.73 -1.48 -5.66
N CYS A 105 6.63 -0.72 -5.68
CA CYS A 105 5.29 -1.29 -5.83
C CYS A 105 5.14 -2.09 -7.12
N LEU A 106 5.56 -1.55 -8.26
CA LEU A 106 5.43 -2.24 -9.54
C LEU A 106 6.33 -3.48 -9.63
N ASN A 107 7.52 -3.43 -9.03
CA ASN A 107 8.38 -4.61 -8.93
C ASN A 107 7.70 -5.72 -8.09
N PHE A 108 7.12 -5.36 -6.95
CA PHE A 108 6.36 -6.28 -6.10
C PHE A 108 5.17 -6.87 -6.86
N LEU A 109 4.35 -6.04 -7.50
CA LEU A 109 3.18 -6.51 -8.26
C LEU A 109 3.56 -7.50 -9.37
N ARG A 110 4.69 -7.27 -10.07
CA ARG A 110 5.21 -8.21 -11.07
C ARG A 110 5.70 -9.51 -10.46
N ALA A 111 6.44 -9.42 -9.35
CA ALA A 111 7.00 -10.61 -8.69
C ALA A 111 5.94 -11.58 -8.16
N TYR A 112 4.75 -11.06 -7.87
CA TYR A 112 3.64 -11.84 -7.29
C TYR A 112 2.43 -11.97 -8.25
N ASP A 113 2.58 -11.69 -9.54
CA ASP A 113 1.52 -11.82 -10.57
C ASP A 113 0.23 -11.03 -10.23
N LEU A 114 0.39 -9.80 -9.74
CA LEU A 114 -0.70 -8.93 -9.29
C LEU A 114 -0.95 -7.71 -10.19
N MET A 115 -0.15 -7.52 -11.24
CA MET A 115 -0.21 -6.32 -12.12
C MET A 115 -1.60 -6.11 -12.75
N ASP A 116 -2.32 -7.18 -13.08
CA ASP A 116 -3.65 -7.09 -13.70
C ASP A 116 -4.76 -6.66 -12.72
N HIS A 117 -4.47 -6.65 -11.43
CA HIS A 117 -5.45 -6.39 -10.37
C HIS A 117 -5.23 -5.06 -9.65
N PHE A 118 -4.02 -4.54 -9.68
CA PHE A 118 -3.63 -3.38 -8.91
C PHE A 118 -3.12 -2.23 -9.78
N LYS A 119 -3.41 -1.02 -9.34
CA LYS A 119 -2.78 0.22 -9.79
C LYS A 119 -2.21 0.97 -8.59
N LEU A 120 -1.67 2.16 -8.83
CA LEU A 120 -1.08 2.99 -7.80
C LEU A 120 -1.94 4.22 -7.53
N ASN A 121 -2.01 4.59 -6.26
CA ASN A 121 -2.50 5.88 -5.78
C ASN A 121 -1.29 6.72 -5.40
N ILE A 122 -0.94 7.72 -6.20
CA ILE A 122 0.27 8.52 -5.98
C ILE A 122 -0.06 9.75 -5.14
N GLU A 123 0.63 9.88 -4.02
CA GLU A 123 0.49 11.02 -3.11
C GLU A 123 1.69 11.95 -3.23
N THR A 124 1.43 13.27 -3.35
CA THR A 124 2.47 14.28 -3.54
C THR A 124 3.51 14.27 -2.43
N ASN A 125 3.05 14.21 -1.20
CA ASN A 125 3.89 14.19 -0.01
C ASN A 125 4.76 12.94 0.07
N HIS A 126 4.19 11.79 -0.26
CA HIS A 126 4.91 10.52 -0.25
C HIS A 126 6.01 10.48 -1.31
N ALA A 127 5.77 11.07 -2.48
CA ALA A 127 6.80 11.23 -3.51
C ALA A 127 7.98 12.05 -2.98
N THR A 128 7.71 13.19 -2.36
CA THR A 128 8.75 14.06 -1.75
C THR A 128 9.52 13.31 -0.65
N LEU A 129 8.81 12.59 0.21
CA LEU A 129 9.39 11.78 1.30
C LEU A 129 10.30 10.66 0.76
N ALA A 130 9.97 10.10 -0.41
CA ALA A 130 10.79 9.11 -1.11
C ALA A 130 12.02 9.71 -1.81
N GLY A 131 12.18 11.04 -1.81
CA GLY A 131 13.25 11.73 -2.49
C GLY A 131 12.99 11.94 -3.98
N HIS A 132 11.74 11.83 -4.41
CA HIS A 132 11.30 12.04 -5.79
C HIS A 132 10.49 13.32 -5.94
N SER A 133 10.32 13.77 -7.15
CA SER A 133 9.28 14.76 -7.48
C SER A 133 7.96 14.01 -7.75
N MET A 134 6.84 14.70 -7.56
CA MET A 134 5.53 14.18 -7.98
C MET A 134 5.51 13.79 -9.45
N MET A 135 6.17 14.60 -10.31
CA MET A 135 6.30 14.32 -11.74
C MET A 135 6.99 12.98 -12.01
N HIS A 136 8.06 12.63 -11.25
CA HIS A 136 8.76 11.36 -11.37
C HIS A 136 7.80 10.18 -11.12
N GLU A 137 7.08 10.22 -10.01
CA GLU A 137 6.16 9.14 -9.62
C GLU A 137 4.99 9.00 -10.61
N LEU A 138 4.42 10.10 -11.07
CA LEU A 138 3.35 10.10 -12.07
C LEU A 138 3.82 9.55 -13.41
N GLU A 139 4.98 9.97 -13.88
CA GLU A 139 5.55 9.50 -15.14
C GLU A 139 5.87 8.00 -15.04
N TYR A 140 6.48 7.58 -13.93
CA TYR A 140 6.84 6.19 -13.72
C TYR A 140 5.62 5.27 -13.69
N ALA A 141 4.56 5.65 -12.96
CA ALA A 141 3.31 4.91 -12.92
C ALA A 141 2.58 4.96 -14.27
N GLY A 142 2.56 6.13 -14.93
CA GLY A 142 1.88 6.37 -16.19
C GLY A 142 2.44 5.56 -17.35
N MET A 143 3.77 5.54 -17.53
CA MET A 143 4.41 4.78 -18.62
C MET A 143 4.21 3.26 -18.50
N GLN A 144 3.86 2.77 -17.30
CA GLN A 144 3.54 1.36 -17.06
C GLN A 144 2.03 1.06 -17.13
N GLY A 145 1.19 2.08 -17.41
CA GLY A 145 -0.28 1.94 -17.38
C GLY A 145 -0.86 1.67 -15.99
N ALA A 146 -0.09 1.96 -14.95
CA ALA A 146 -0.40 1.63 -13.56
C ALA A 146 -0.86 2.83 -12.71
N LEU A 147 -1.00 4.03 -13.27
CA LEU A 147 -1.57 5.17 -12.55
C LEU A 147 -3.08 4.94 -12.38
N GLY A 148 -3.53 4.89 -11.13
CA GLY A 148 -4.93 4.67 -10.75
C GLY A 148 -5.60 5.91 -10.21
N SER A 149 -4.97 6.56 -9.22
CA SER A 149 -5.47 7.79 -8.62
C SER A 149 -4.33 8.66 -8.08
N ILE A 150 -4.68 9.84 -7.61
CA ILE A 150 -3.75 10.83 -7.08
C ILE A 150 -4.35 11.40 -5.80
N ASP A 151 -3.53 11.42 -4.73
CA ASP A 151 -3.80 12.20 -3.53
C ASP A 151 -2.95 13.48 -3.57
N ALA A 152 -3.62 14.59 -3.93
CA ALA A 152 -2.97 15.89 -4.02
C ALA A 152 -2.99 16.57 -2.65
N ASN A 153 -1.83 16.63 -2.02
CA ASN A 153 -1.63 17.28 -0.74
C ASN A 153 -0.37 18.15 -0.73
N THR A 154 -0.16 18.84 0.37
CA THR A 154 1.06 19.61 0.63
C THR A 154 1.80 18.99 1.80
N GLY A 155 3.12 19.06 1.78
CA GLY A 155 3.97 18.53 2.82
C GLY A 155 5.25 19.31 3.02
N ASP A 156 5.94 18.99 4.08
CA ASP A 156 7.26 19.56 4.35
C ASP A 156 8.28 19.03 3.34
N LEU A 157 8.95 19.95 2.63
CA LEU A 157 9.93 19.62 1.60
C LEU A 157 11.20 18.92 2.13
N ILE A 158 11.45 19.02 3.42
CA ILE A 158 12.63 18.42 4.07
C ILE A 158 12.26 17.13 4.77
N LEU A 159 11.19 17.17 5.57
CA LEU A 159 10.76 16.04 6.39
C LEU A 159 9.77 15.12 5.67
N GLY A 160 9.07 15.64 4.67
CA GLY A 160 8.15 14.87 3.82
C GLY A 160 6.89 14.38 4.52
N GLY A 161 6.60 14.85 5.73
CA GLY A 161 5.38 14.54 6.44
C GLY A 161 4.22 15.43 6.00
N ASP A 162 2.98 14.94 6.18
CA ASP A 162 1.77 15.74 5.96
C ASP A 162 1.78 16.97 6.83
N THR A 163 1.47 18.11 6.26
CA THR A 163 1.39 19.37 7.01
C THR A 163 0.00 19.95 6.89
N ASP A 164 -0.49 20.50 7.99
CA ASP A 164 -1.72 21.29 8.03
C ASP A 164 -1.48 22.75 7.64
N GLN A 165 -0.30 23.06 7.12
CA GLN A 165 0.05 24.41 6.73
C GLN A 165 -0.57 24.77 5.39
N PHE A 166 -1.49 25.68 5.46
CA PHE A 166 -1.98 26.38 4.26
C PHE A 166 -1.04 27.56 3.98
N PRO A 167 -0.74 27.84 2.70
CA PRO A 167 0.04 29.02 2.33
C PRO A 167 -0.67 30.32 2.68
#